data_2a0dc040bf703202ec436d2591d2c85b
#
_entry.id   2a0dc040bf703202ec436d2591d2c85b
#
_cell.length_a   1.000
_cell.length_b   1.000
_cell.length_c   1.000
_cell.angle_alpha   90.00
_cell.angle_beta   90.00
_cell.angle_gamma   90.00
#
_symmetry.space_group_name_H-M   'P 1'
#
loop_
_entity.id
_entity.type
_entity.pdbx_description
1 polymer ?
#
loop_
_entity_poly.entity_id
_entity_poly.type
_entity_poly.pdbx_seq_one_letter_code
_entity_poly.pdbx_strand_id
1 'polypeptide(L)'
;MNARKMRNRQIYYATHQTASAQLSSELSNDLKKKYGKRSIRVLEGDTVKVIRGEFSGVDGKVTKVSLIKNGINIEGVKKDRVKGDKFDVYIHTTNIVITGINTDDKWRMNRLEGKKPRSARIQPKTTKIEKKNDNDENKIKKDTTKKQKVNKTKTEKEAN
;
A
#
# COMPACT_ATOMS: atom_id res chain seq x y z
N MET A 1 -34.31 4.90 12.56
CA MET A 1 -33.24 5.15 13.55
C MET A 1 -32.69 6.55 13.31
N ASN A 2 -32.50 7.38 14.35
CA ASN A 2 -32.04 8.78 14.19
C ASN A 2 -30.53 8.79 13.78
N ALA A 3 -30.15 9.62 12.79
CA ALA A 3 -28.81 9.74 12.27
C ALA A 3 -27.76 10.06 13.36
N ARG A 4 -28.10 10.93 14.33
CA ARG A 4 -27.24 11.22 15.50
C ARG A 4 -26.96 9.99 16.33
N LYS A 5 -27.98 9.15 16.59
CA LYS A 5 -27.85 7.92 17.38
C LYS A 5 -26.98 6.88 16.64
N MET A 6 -27.10 6.78 15.32
CA MET A 6 -26.24 5.92 14.49
C MET A 6 -24.79 6.38 14.53
N ARG A 7 -24.53 7.68 14.39
CA ARG A 7 -23.18 8.25 14.44
C ARG A 7 -22.50 8.02 15.80
N ASN A 8 -23.22 8.28 16.89
CA ASN A 8 -22.70 8.03 18.24
C ASN A 8 -22.36 6.56 18.44
N ARG A 9 -23.22 5.65 17.95
CA ARG A 9 -22.98 4.21 18.02
C ARG A 9 -21.72 3.81 17.22
N GLN A 10 -21.51 4.39 16.05
CA GLN A 10 -20.29 4.14 15.26
C GLN A 10 -19.01 4.64 15.94
N ILE A 11 -19.09 5.70 16.73
CA ILE A 11 -17.94 6.24 17.47
C ILE A 11 -17.63 5.38 18.70
N TYR A 12 -18.65 5.10 19.53
CA TYR A 12 -18.45 4.43 20.84
C TYR A 12 -18.29 2.92 20.75
N TYR A 13 -18.94 2.30 19.76
CA TYR A 13 -18.92 0.83 19.58
C TYR A 13 -18.18 0.44 18.29
N ALA A 14 -17.24 1.26 17.85
CA ALA A 14 -16.44 0.97 16.68
C ALA A 14 -15.56 -0.28 16.90
N THR A 15 -15.57 -1.21 15.98
CA THR A 15 -14.58 -2.29 15.94
C THR A 15 -13.19 -1.71 15.68
N HIS A 16 -12.13 -2.45 16.04
CA HIS A 16 -10.75 -2.00 15.81
C HIS A 16 -10.47 -1.61 14.36
N GLN A 17 -11.06 -2.31 13.39
CA GLN A 17 -10.93 -1.99 11.97
C GLN A 17 -11.57 -0.65 11.64
N THR A 18 -12.78 -0.41 12.14
CA THR A 18 -13.51 0.84 11.92
C THR A 18 -12.82 2.02 12.61
N ALA A 19 -12.41 1.86 13.86
CA ALA A 19 -11.66 2.87 14.61
C ALA A 19 -10.31 3.20 13.91
N SER A 20 -9.62 2.18 13.41
CA SER A 20 -8.41 2.37 12.61
C SER A 20 -8.64 3.16 11.32
N ALA A 21 -9.78 2.95 10.64
CA ALA A 21 -10.14 3.72 9.45
C ALA A 21 -10.52 5.17 9.78
N GLN A 22 -11.09 5.42 10.96
CA GLN A 22 -11.43 6.77 11.43
C GLN A 22 -10.20 7.64 11.71
N LEU A 23 -9.03 7.04 12.01
CA LEU A 23 -7.75 7.73 12.18
C LEU A 23 -7.12 8.19 10.84
N SER A 24 -7.93 8.58 9.89
CA SER A 24 -7.47 9.15 8.63
C SER A 24 -7.46 10.66 8.69
N SER A 25 -6.45 11.27 8.06
CA SER A 25 -6.31 12.71 7.91
C SER A 25 -6.17 13.09 6.45
N GLU A 26 -6.47 14.35 6.16
CA GLU A 26 -6.35 14.92 4.84
C GLU A 26 -4.88 15.08 4.44
N LEU A 27 -4.57 14.86 3.17
CA LEU A 27 -3.24 15.10 2.62
C LEU A 27 -3.08 16.57 2.19
N SER A 28 -1.85 17.08 2.22
CA SER A 28 -1.55 18.38 1.60
C SER A 28 -1.87 18.37 0.11
N ASN A 29 -2.04 19.54 -0.48
CA ASN A 29 -2.39 19.66 -1.90
C ASN A 29 -1.33 19.02 -2.82
N ASP A 30 -0.06 19.10 -2.44
CA ASP A 30 1.04 18.51 -3.20
C ASP A 30 1.00 16.99 -3.16
N LEU A 31 0.74 16.42 -1.97
CA LEU A 31 0.59 14.96 -1.81
C LEU A 31 -0.68 14.45 -2.48
N LYS A 32 -1.77 15.23 -2.49
CA LYS A 32 -2.99 14.88 -3.24
C LYS A 32 -2.73 14.78 -4.73
N LYS A 33 -1.99 15.74 -5.30
CA LYS A 33 -1.59 15.73 -6.73
C LYS A 33 -0.69 14.54 -7.04
N LYS A 34 0.29 14.26 -6.15
CA LYS A 34 1.26 13.17 -6.35
C LYS A 34 0.63 11.78 -6.30
N TYR A 35 -0.26 11.52 -5.34
CA TYR A 35 -0.81 10.18 -5.09
C TYR A 35 -2.25 9.99 -5.57
N GLY A 36 -2.94 11.04 -6.02
CA GLY A 36 -4.32 10.98 -6.46
C GLY A 36 -5.32 10.61 -5.36
N LYS A 37 -4.94 10.75 -4.08
CA LYS A 37 -5.77 10.42 -2.92
C LYS A 37 -6.02 11.63 -2.06
N ARG A 38 -7.23 11.71 -1.48
CA ARG A 38 -7.62 12.81 -0.60
C ARG A 38 -7.11 12.64 0.81
N SER A 39 -7.19 11.44 1.37
CA SER A 39 -6.88 11.16 2.76
C SER A 39 -6.17 9.82 2.92
N ILE A 40 -5.40 9.70 3.99
CA ILE A 40 -4.72 8.46 4.37
C ILE A 40 -4.74 8.31 5.89
N ARG A 41 -4.64 7.06 6.37
CA ARG A 41 -4.45 6.79 7.79
C ARG A 41 -3.13 7.37 8.27
N VAL A 42 -3.18 8.07 9.42
CA VAL A 42 -2.01 8.62 10.08
C VAL A 42 -1.22 7.50 10.78
N LEU A 43 0.10 7.51 10.62
CA LEU A 43 1.03 6.63 11.31
C LEU A 43 2.06 7.45 12.10
N GLU A 44 2.75 6.76 13.00
CA GLU A 44 3.88 7.34 13.73
C GLU A 44 5.02 7.68 12.76
N GLY A 45 5.66 8.81 12.97
CA GLY A 45 6.70 9.32 12.08
C GLY A 45 6.21 10.16 10.89
N ASP A 46 4.90 10.28 10.66
CA ASP A 46 4.35 11.21 9.66
C ASP A 46 4.58 12.66 10.10
N THR A 47 4.85 13.54 9.15
CA THR A 47 4.88 15.00 9.42
C THR A 47 3.51 15.58 9.15
N VAL A 48 2.98 16.31 10.13
CA VAL A 48 1.62 16.88 10.09
C VAL A 48 1.63 18.35 10.46
N LYS A 49 0.65 19.08 9.93
CA LYS A 49 0.35 20.46 10.27
C LYS A 49 -1.01 20.56 10.92
N VAL A 50 -1.11 21.25 12.04
CA VAL A 50 -2.38 21.51 12.73
C VAL A 50 -3.09 22.68 12.07
N ILE A 51 -4.35 22.48 11.65
CA ILE A 51 -5.15 23.52 10.98
C ILE A 51 -6.11 24.19 11.97
N ARG A 52 -6.66 23.44 12.92
CA ARG A 52 -7.71 23.89 13.82
C ARG A 52 -7.38 23.62 15.27
N GLY A 53 -7.85 24.52 16.12
CA GLY A 53 -7.70 24.41 17.57
C GLY A 53 -6.64 25.34 18.11
N GLU A 54 -6.35 25.21 19.40
CA GLU A 54 -5.39 26.04 20.16
C GLU A 54 -3.96 26.01 19.58
N PHE A 55 -3.58 24.85 18.99
CA PHE A 55 -2.27 24.65 18.39
C PHE A 55 -2.27 24.85 16.86
N SER A 56 -3.22 25.62 16.33
CA SER A 56 -3.29 25.90 14.90
C SER A 56 -2.00 26.54 14.39
N GLY A 57 -1.49 26.05 13.26
CA GLY A 57 -0.25 26.54 12.64
C GLY A 57 1.01 25.78 13.05
N VAL A 58 0.94 24.92 14.08
CA VAL A 58 2.09 24.11 14.51
C VAL A 58 2.31 22.94 13.55
N ASP A 59 3.54 22.78 13.11
CA ASP A 59 3.99 21.64 12.31
C ASP A 59 4.87 20.73 13.18
N GLY A 60 4.74 19.41 13.03
CA GLY A 60 5.54 18.46 13.81
C GLY A 60 5.39 17.03 13.35
N LYS A 61 6.23 16.15 13.89
CA LYS A 61 6.14 14.71 13.66
C LYS A 61 5.14 14.06 14.63
N VAL A 62 4.45 13.04 14.15
CA VAL A 62 3.56 12.22 14.97
C VAL A 62 4.40 11.28 15.83
N THR A 63 4.27 11.39 17.15
CA THR A 63 4.99 10.55 18.13
C THR A 63 4.18 9.33 18.53
N LYS A 64 2.87 9.49 18.77
CA LYS A 64 1.96 8.40 19.18
C LYS A 64 0.61 8.54 18.52
N VAL A 65 -0.01 7.41 18.22
CA VAL A 65 -1.37 7.31 17.67
C VAL A 65 -2.26 6.53 18.62
N SER A 66 -3.39 7.12 19.05
CA SER A 66 -4.35 6.47 19.93
C SER A 66 -5.67 6.19 19.23
N LEU A 67 -6.02 4.90 19.10
CA LEU A 67 -7.30 4.43 18.56
C LEU A 67 -8.47 4.82 19.48
N ILE A 68 -8.28 4.68 20.80
CA ILE A 68 -9.33 4.91 21.80
C ILE A 68 -9.74 6.39 21.84
N LYS A 69 -8.75 7.29 21.75
CA LYS A 69 -8.98 8.74 21.79
C LYS A 69 -9.26 9.37 20.42
N ASN A 70 -9.21 8.57 19.34
CA ASN A 70 -9.26 9.04 17.94
C ASN A 70 -8.34 10.23 17.67
N GLY A 71 -7.15 10.21 18.29
CA GLY A 71 -6.23 11.32 18.25
C GLY A 71 -4.78 10.89 18.15
N ILE A 72 -3.96 11.87 17.83
CA ILE A 72 -2.51 11.71 17.69
C ILE A 72 -1.78 12.70 18.60
N ASN A 73 -0.60 12.33 19.03
CA ASN A 73 0.35 13.23 19.70
C ASN A 73 1.35 13.73 18.66
N ILE A 74 1.60 15.02 18.70
CA ILE A 74 2.54 15.71 17.81
C ILE A 74 3.71 16.20 18.65
N GLU A 75 4.91 16.06 18.14
CA GLU A 75 6.11 16.58 18.74
C GLU A 75 5.99 18.11 18.92
N GLY A 76 6.36 18.60 20.09
CA GLY A 76 6.27 20.04 20.41
C GLY A 76 4.91 20.48 20.97
N VAL A 77 3.84 19.68 20.86
CA VAL A 77 2.50 20.02 21.38
C VAL A 77 2.34 19.45 22.79
N LYS A 78 2.56 20.28 23.79
CA LYS A 78 2.44 19.92 25.21
C LYS A 78 1.64 20.96 25.96
N LYS A 79 0.97 20.55 27.05
CA LYS A 79 0.32 21.43 28.01
C LYS A 79 0.92 21.24 29.39
N ASP A 80 1.01 22.32 30.14
CA ASP A 80 1.48 22.31 31.51
C ASP A 80 0.32 21.90 32.45
N ARG A 81 0.64 21.06 33.43
CA ARG A 81 -0.26 20.77 34.56
C ARG A 81 -0.03 21.78 35.67
N VAL A 82 -1.04 21.91 36.50
CA VAL A 82 -0.98 22.82 37.69
C VAL A 82 0.22 22.52 38.59
N LYS A 83 0.72 21.28 38.59
CA LYS A 83 1.91 20.84 39.37
C LYS A 83 3.25 21.07 38.64
N GLY A 84 3.26 21.69 37.46
CA GLY A 84 4.48 21.98 36.69
C GLY A 84 4.91 20.89 35.71
N ASP A 85 4.28 19.72 35.70
CA ASP A 85 4.59 18.66 34.74
C ASP A 85 3.98 18.94 33.37
N LYS A 86 4.72 18.61 32.30
CA LYS A 86 4.23 18.71 30.93
C LYS A 86 3.64 17.37 30.48
N PHE A 87 2.51 17.44 29.79
CA PHE A 87 1.90 16.24 29.20
C PHE A 87 1.57 16.45 27.73
N ASP A 88 1.63 15.37 26.96
CA ASP A 88 1.33 15.37 25.54
C ASP A 88 -0.19 15.48 25.31
N VAL A 89 -0.59 16.37 24.41
CA VAL A 89 -1.99 16.59 24.06
C VAL A 89 -2.36 15.78 22.84
N TYR A 90 -3.50 15.08 22.92
CA TYR A 90 -4.05 14.35 21.76
C TYR A 90 -4.87 15.31 20.88
N ILE A 91 -4.49 15.43 19.62
CA ILE A 91 -5.20 16.20 18.60
C ILE A 91 -5.96 15.24 17.71
N HIS A 92 -7.25 15.55 17.45
CA HIS A 92 -8.09 14.73 16.57
C HIS A 92 -7.61 14.82 15.12
N THR A 93 -7.62 13.71 14.39
CA THR A 93 -7.10 13.61 13.03
C THR A 93 -7.76 14.51 11.99
N THR A 94 -9.01 14.96 12.24
CA THR A 94 -9.72 15.93 11.39
C THR A 94 -9.16 17.36 11.47
N ASN A 95 -8.38 17.66 12.49
CA ASN A 95 -7.82 19.00 12.73
C ASN A 95 -6.41 19.16 12.18
N ILE A 96 -5.90 18.15 11.51
CA ILE A 96 -4.56 18.11 10.96
C ILE A 96 -4.53 17.80 9.47
N VAL A 97 -3.46 18.21 8.79
CA VAL A 97 -3.13 17.85 7.41
C VAL A 97 -1.76 17.19 7.39
N ILE A 98 -1.63 16.10 6.66
CA ILE A 98 -0.36 15.42 6.45
C ILE A 98 0.42 16.18 5.40
N THR A 99 1.59 16.69 5.78
CA THR A 99 2.55 17.39 4.91
C THR A 99 3.68 16.47 4.43
N GLY A 100 4.07 15.48 5.26
CA GLY A 100 5.06 14.49 4.92
C GLY A 100 4.61 13.08 5.34
N ILE A 101 4.87 12.09 4.50
CA ILE A 101 4.49 10.69 4.74
C ILE A 101 5.74 9.91 5.11
N ASN A 102 5.69 9.15 6.19
CA ASN A 102 6.72 8.16 6.50
C ASN A 102 6.70 7.04 5.46
N THR A 103 7.84 6.77 4.83
CA THR A 103 8.03 5.82 3.72
C THR A 103 8.51 4.44 4.16
N ASP A 104 8.72 4.20 5.45
CA ASP A 104 9.27 2.95 5.98
C ASP A 104 8.34 1.75 5.71
N ASP A 105 7.02 1.99 5.73
CA ASP A 105 6.03 0.96 5.44
C ASP A 105 5.82 0.78 3.93
N LYS A 106 6.46 -0.25 3.37
CA LYS A 106 6.35 -0.63 1.95
C LYS A 106 4.91 -0.97 1.53
N TRP A 107 4.09 -1.52 2.44
CA TRP A 107 2.69 -1.86 2.13
C TRP A 107 1.84 -0.60 1.97
N ARG A 108 2.03 0.38 2.85
CA ARG A 108 1.39 1.70 2.78
C ARG A 108 1.76 2.42 1.48
N MET A 109 3.05 2.40 1.12
CA MET A 109 3.54 3.02 -0.11
C MET A 109 2.97 2.34 -1.36
N ASN A 110 2.96 1.02 -1.43
CA ASN A 110 2.34 0.29 -2.53
C ASN A 110 0.84 0.60 -2.68
N ARG A 111 0.13 0.77 -1.55
CA ARG A 111 -1.28 1.14 -1.57
C ARG A 111 -1.50 2.60 -2.02
N LEU A 112 -0.58 3.51 -1.68
CA LEU A 112 -0.59 4.90 -2.14
C LEU A 112 -0.34 4.99 -3.65
N GLU A 113 0.65 4.28 -4.15
CA GLU A 113 1.03 4.24 -5.57
C GLU A 113 0.06 3.41 -6.43
N GLY A 114 -0.97 2.83 -5.85
CA GLY A 114 -1.96 2.02 -6.57
C GLY A 114 -1.46 0.64 -7.01
N LYS A 115 -0.29 0.20 -6.54
CA LYS A 115 0.23 -1.15 -6.82
C LYS A 115 -0.66 -2.19 -6.15
N LYS A 116 -1.13 -3.18 -6.93
CA LYS A 116 -1.95 -4.28 -6.40
C LYS A 116 -1.13 -5.13 -5.43
N PRO A 117 -1.70 -5.61 -4.32
CA PRO A 117 -1.01 -6.50 -3.40
C PRO A 117 -0.53 -7.77 -4.11
N ARG A 118 0.53 -8.38 -3.61
CA ARG A 118 1.20 -9.54 -4.23
C ARG A 118 0.25 -10.73 -4.50
N SER A 119 -0.77 -10.93 -3.66
CA SER A 119 -1.81 -11.94 -3.83
C SER A 119 -2.65 -11.76 -5.11
N ALA A 120 -2.82 -10.51 -5.60
CA ALA A 120 -3.53 -10.24 -6.84
C ALA A 120 -2.65 -10.38 -8.10
N ARG A 121 -1.34 -10.68 -7.93
CA ARG A 121 -0.39 -10.89 -9.03
C ARG A 121 -0.17 -12.37 -9.37
N ILE A 122 -0.81 -13.29 -8.67
CA ILE A 122 -0.79 -14.70 -9.04
C ILE A 122 -1.69 -14.86 -10.26
N GLN A 123 -1.16 -14.53 -11.43
CA GLN A 123 -1.71 -15.04 -12.67
C GLN A 123 -1.40 -16.55 -12.70
N PRO A 124 -2.36 -17.42 -13.01
CA PRO A 124 -2.08 -18.83 -13.14
C PRO A 124 -1.00 -19.01 -14.24
N LYS A 125 0.07 -19.71 -13.90
CA LYS A 125 1.19 -20.04 -14.81
C LYS A 125 0.79 -21.07 -15.88
N THR A 126 -0.43 -21.06 -16.34
CA THR A 126 -0.95 -22.07 -17.28
C THR A 126 -0.65 -21.79 -18.75
N THR A 127 -0.04 -20.65 -19.09
CA THR A 127 0.20 -20.33 -20.51
C THR A 127 1.63 -20.53 -20.99
N LYS A 128 2.54 -21.09 -20.17
CA LYS A 128 3.94 -21.34 -20.62
C LYS A 128 4.27 -22.82 -20.88
N ILE A 129 3.40 -23.76 -20.56
CA ILE A 129 3.66 -25.19 -20.75
C ILE A 129 3.27 -25.62 -22.16
N GLU A 130 2.23 -25.05 -22.77
CA GLU A 130 1.80 -25.43 -24.13
C GLU A 130 2.74 -24.95 -25.24
N LYS A 131 3.49 -23.86 -25.03
CA LYS A 131 4.46 -23.39 -26.04
C LYS A 131 5.83 -24.10 -26.04
N LYS A 132 6.13 -24.96 -25.05
CA LYS A 132 7.35 -25.75 -25.05
C LYS A 132 7.20 -27.08 -25.77
N ASN A 133 6.01 -27.63 -25.84
CA ASN A 133 5.77 -28.92 -26.51
C ASN A 133 5.77 -28.78 -28.04
N ASP A 134 5.35 -27.65 -28.60
CA ASP A 134 5.33 -27.43 -30.05
C ASP A 134 6.75 -27.25 -30.66
N ASN A 135 7.74 -26.86 -29.85
CA ASN A 135 9.12 -26.73 -30.31
C ASN A 135 9.90 -28.06 -30.29
N ASP A 136 9.53 -28.99 -29.42
CA ASP A 136 10.21 -30.29 -29.34
C ASP A 136 9.66 -31.24 -30.41
N GLU A 137 8.41 -31.22 -30.80
CA GLU A 137 7.87 -31.98 -31.91
C GLU A 137 8.42 -31.55 -33.28
N ASN A 138 8.65 -30.24 -33.48
CA ASN A 138 9.32 -29.75 -34.70
C ASN A 138 10.82 -30.06 -34.78
N LYS A 139 11.48 -30.31 -33.67
CA LYS A 139 12.89 -30.69 -33.63
C LYS A 139 13.07 -32.17 -33.97
N ILE A 140 12.17 -33.03 -33.48
CA ILE A 140 12.16 -34.48 -33.76
C ILE A 140 11.87 -34.75 -35.25
N LYS A 141 10.92 -34.00 -35.87
CA LYS A 141 10.59 -34.13 -37.31
C LYS A 141 11.74 -33.68 -38.24
N LYS A 142 12.56 -32.73 -37.82
CA LYS A 142 13.75 -32.30 -38.62
C LYS A 142 14.92 -33.26 -38.55
N ASP A 143 15.10 -33.96 -37.45
CA ASP A 143 16.21 -34.93 -37.28
C ASP A 143 15.91 -36.28 -37.98
N THR A 144 14.64 -36.70 -38.05
CA THR A 144 14.22 -37.88 -38.81
C THR A 144 14.34 -37.68 -40.33
N THR A 145 14.04 -36.48 -40.83
CA THR A 145 14.18 -36.18 -42.27
C THR A 145 15.64 -36.04 -42.71
N LYS A 146 16.54 -35.66 -41.81
CA LYS A 146 17.96 -35.58 -42.07
C LYS A 146 18.65 -36.98 -42.09
N LYS A 147 18.20 -37.92 -41.23
CA LYS A 147 18.71 -39.29 -41.22
C LYS A 147 18.27 -40.09 -42.44
N GLN A 148 17.07 -39.86 -42.99
CA GLN A 148 16.61 -40.53 -44.19
C GLN A 148 17.32 -40.06 -45.46
N LYS A 149 17.73 -38.78 -45.56
CA LYS A 149 18.51 -38.28 -46.71
C LYS A 149 19.95 -38.76 -46.72
N VAL A 150 20.57 -38.97 -45.57
CA VAL A 150 21.95 -39.48 -45.47
C VAL A 150 22.07 -40.98 -45.83
N ASN A 151 21.02 -41.77 -45.53
CA ASN A 151 21.01 -43.19 -45.90
C ASN A 151 20.70 -43.42 -47.38
N LYS A 152 19.98 -42.52 -48.05
CA LYS A 152 19.70 -42.66 -49.52
C LYS A 152 20.94 -42.35 -50.37
N THR A 153 21.81 -41.41 -49.92
CA THR A 153 23.05 -41.08 -50.61
C THR A 153 24.18 -42.08 -50.39
N LYS A 154 24.09 -42.97 -49.37
CA LYS A 154 25.06 -44.02 -49.14
C LYS A 154 24.80 -45.26 -49.99
N THR A 155 23.54 -45.61 -50.24
CA THR A 155 23.11 -46.76 -51.08
C THR A 155 23.33 -46.51 -52.58
N GLU A 156 23.38 -45.26 -53.04
CA GLU A 156 23.64 -44.92 -54.45
C GLU A 156 25.14 -44.85 -54.77
N LYS A 157 26.05 -44.88 -53.77
CA LYS A 157 27.50 -44.89 -53.98
C LYS A 157 28.16 -46.26 -53.91
N GLU A 158 27.40 -47.29 -53.49
CA GLU A 158 27.87 -48.70 -53.50
C GLU A 158 27.35 -49.50 -54.67
N ALA A 159 26.62 -48.92 -55.61
CA ALA A 159 26.04 -49.60 -56.78
C ALA A 159 26.59 -49.06 -58.12
N ASN A 160 27.82 -48.45 -58.10
CA ASN A 160 28.47 -48.07 -59.35
C ASN A 160 29.96 -48.40 -59.31
#